data_3fd1ab44e8e48da99931507ec5278f65
#
_entry.id   3fd1ab44e8e48da99931507ec5278f65
#
_cell.length_a   1.000
_cell.length_b   1.000
_cell.length_c   1.000
_cell.angle_alpha   90.00
_cell.angle_beta   90.00
_cell.angle_gamma   90.00
#
_symmetry.space_group_name_H-M   'P 1'
#
loop_
_entity.id
_entity.type
_entity.pdbx_description
1 polymer ?
#
loop_
_entity_poly.entity_id
_entity_poly.type
_entity_poly.pdbx_seq_one_letter_code
_entity_poly.pdbx_strand_id
1 'polypeptide(L)'
;MSRLSESTTGNGIDVGRRRFLRDAGAAATGLLATTSASATAASATFPRVSTRGHFDVTWYGSPYRKGEYTKWEYDTVGSIPGVDADATDELLVHVHGWRNEDDEAVDGFRTAREAYRANGYDEPVVGFTWDSDSSVFGWWDSTEIAEENGLKLAQFVYDYRNENPDTSVRLVCHSLGARVLLRAVQVLDASEVLDYVDSITLLGGAADNDAVATDGAYGPSIERAVGQADNFWKDEDDVLNWAYTTAEWDSAVGEEGCEGTPPGNYEDHNVDDVPDHFSYDEPGDGCIADVVAEW
;
A
#
# COMPACT_ATOMS: atom_id res chain seq x y z
N MET A 1 -33.37 -19.17 -35.61
CA MET A 1 -33.56 -18.75 -34.19
C MET A 1 -32.35 -19.23 -33.43
N SER A 2 -31.35 -18.40 -33.37
CA SER A 2 -30.10 -18.70 -32.67
C SER A 2 -29.98 -17.74 -31.49
N ARG A 3 -29.95 -18.25 -30.28
CA ARG A 3 -29.72 -17.46 -29.06
C ARG A 3 -28.22 -17.35 -28.87
N LEU A 4 -27.74 -16.12 -28.85
CA LEU A 4 -26.39 -15.80 -28.43
C LEU A 4 -26.34 -15.92 -26.88
N SER A 5 -25.43 -16.74 -26.40
CA SER A 5 -25.06 -16.83 -25.00
C SER A 5 -24.25 -15.58 -24.64
N GLU A 6 -24.73 -14.78 -23.72
CA GLU A 6 -23.94 -13.74 -23.07
C GLU A 6 -22.95 -14.42 -22.12
N SER A 7 -21.67 -14.31 -22.43
CA SER A 7 -20.62 -14.62 -21.49
C SER A 7 -20.43 -13.41 -20.57
N THR A 8 -20.63 -13.62 -19.29
CA THR A 8 -20.25 -12.69 -18.23
C THR A 8 -18.73 -12.60 -18.22
N THR A 9 -18.20 -11.57 -18.87
CA THR A 9 -16.79 -11.21 -18.75
C THR A 9 -16.60 -10.44 -17.43
N GLY A 10 -15.60 -10.88 -16.67
CA GLY A 10 -15.19 -10.32 -15.40
C GLY A 10 -14.94 -8.80 -15.45
N ASN A 11 -14.89 -8.21 -14.26
CA ASN A 11 -14.58 -6.79 -14.01
C ASN A 11 -13.20 -6.43 -14.57
N GLY A 12 -13.11 -6.23 -15.86
CA GLY A 12 -11.94 -5.65 -16.48
C GLY A 12 -11.77 -4.21 -16.01
N ILE A 13 -10.56 -3.86 -15.59
CA ILE A 13 -10.17 -2.48 -15.27
C ILE A 13 -10.28 -1.68 -16.57
N ASP A 14 -11.39 -0.98 -16.76
CA ASP A 14 -11.52 0.00 -17.83
C ASP A 14 -10.86 1.31 -17.37
N VAL A 15 -9.53 1.28 -17.24
CA VAL A 15 -8.70 2.46 -17.08
C VAL A 15 -8.35 2.92 -18.49
N GLY A 16 -9.21 3.77 -19.05
CA GLY A 16 -8.90 4.34 -20.35
C GLY A 16 -7.57 5.11 -20.25
N ARG A 17 -6.49 4.54 -20.84
CA ARG A 17 -5.10 5.05 -20.90
C ARG A 17 -4.98 6.57 -21.03
N ARG A 18 -5.97 7.20 -21.69
CA ARG A 18 -6.00 8.65 -21.91
C ARG A 18 -6.54 9.46 -20.72
N ARG A 19 -7.19 8.83 -19.72
CA ARG A 19 -7.70 9.53 -18.52
C ARG A 19 -6.68 9.56 -17.40
N PHE A 20 -5.94 8.48 -17.19
CA PHE A 20 -4.85 8.41 -16.21
C PHE A 20 -3.81 9.55 -16.43
N LEU A 21 -3.50 9.88 -17.70
CA LEU A 21 -2.54 10.92 -18.05
C LEU A 21 -3.12 12.34 -18.15
N ARG A 22 -4.43 12.55 -18.15
CA ARG A 22 -5.04 13.88 -18.34
C ARG A 22 -5.58 14.50 -17.07
N ASP A 23 -5.89 13.74 -16.05
CA ASP A 23 -6.43 14.26 -14.80
C ASP A 23 -5.32 14.68 -13.79
N ALA A 24 -4.05 14.39 -14.10
CA ALA A 24 -2.87 14.76 -13.31
C ALA A 24 -2.48 16.26 -13.34
N GLY A 25 -3.27 17.08 -14.01
CA GLY A 25 -2.89 18.47 -14.32
C GLY A 25 -3.52 19.58 -13.46
N ALA A 26 -4.10 19.32 -12.30
CA ALA A 26 -4.77 20.39 -11.57
C ALA A 26 -4.90 20.15 -10.06
N ALA A 27 -3.81 20.19 -9.31
CA ALA A 27 -3.89 20.48 -7.88
C ALA A 27 -2.54 20.87 -7.28
N ALA A 28 -2.05 22.04 -7.57
CA ALA A 28 -1.04 22.70 -6.75
C ALA A 28 -1.31 24.20 -6.70
N THR A 29 -2.24 24.62 -5.87
CA THR A 29 -2.33 26.03 -5.42
C THR A 29 -2.23 26.05 -3.91
N GLY A 30 -1.00 26.06 -3.40
CA GLY A 30 -0.70 26.28 -2.01
C GLY A 30 -1.03 27.71 -1.58
N LEU A 31 -1.82 27.86 -0.52
CA LEU A 31 -1.98 29.13 0.19
C LEU A 31 -0.76 29.32 1.11
N LEU A 32 0.10 30.27 0.79
CA LEU A 32 1.13 30.78 1.69
C LEU A 32 0.50 31.62 2.80
N ALA A 33 0.42 31.07 3.98
CA ALA A 33 0.16 31.83 5.20
C ALA A 33 1.45 31.96 6.01
N THR A 34 2.11 33.11 5.94
CA THR A 34 3.26 33.45 6.78
C THR A 34 2.77 33.85 8.17
N THR A 35 2.98 33.02 9.19
CA THR A 35 2.92 33.41 10.58
C THR A 35 4.25 33.07 11.27
N SER A 36 4.93 34.12 11.75
CA SER A 36 6.12 33.98 12.58
C SER A 36 5.72 33.34 13.92
N ALA A 37 6.18 32.11 14.16
CA ALA A 37 5.96 31.42 15.42
C ALA A 37 7.28 31.13 16.12
N SER A 38 7.32 31.42 17.42
CA SER A 38 8.41 31.15 18.35
C SER A 38 8.76 29.67 18.35
N ALA A 39 10.05 29.35 18.23
CA ALA A 39 10.56 27.99 18.19
C ALA A 39 10.48 27.33 19.57
N THR A 40 9.38 26.69 19.87
CA THR A 40 9.34 25.43 20.58
C THR A 40 9.48 24.37 19.50
N ALA A 41 10.44 23.46 19.63
CA ALA A 41 10.61 22.36 18.69
C ALA A 41 9.30 21.53 18.65
N ALA A 42 8.39 21.93 17.77
CA ALA A 42 7.26 21.10 17.41
C ALA A 42 7.86 19.81 16.83
N SER A 43 7.51 18.66 17.38
CA SER A 43 7.80 17.37 16.77
C SER A 43 7.39 17.47 15.30
N ALA A 44 8.36 17.39 14.40
CA ALA A 44 8.07 17.53 12.96
C ALA A 44 7.02 16.49 12.59
N THR A 45 5.98 16.93 11.88
CA THR A 45 4.90 16.05 11.43
C THR A 45 5.52 14.95 10.56
N PHE A 46 5.18 13.70 10.84
CA PHE A 46 5.69 12.58 10.04
C PHE A 46 5.23 12.73 8.58
N PRO A 47 6.16 12.65 7.59
CA PRO A 47 5.80 12.80 6.19
C PRO A 47 4.92 11.64 5.73
N ARG A 48 3.80 11.94 5.12
CA ARG A 48 2.88 10.91 4.64
C ARG A 48 2.00 11.39 3.50
N VAL A 49 1.62 10.46 2.66
CA VAL A 49 0.49 10.55 1.74
C VAL A 49 -0.76 10.18 2.55
N SER A 50 -1.83 10.94 2.42
CA SER A 50 -3.07 10.72 3.15
C SER A 50 -4.27 10.65 2.23
N THR A 51 -5.10 9.66 2.45
CA THR A 51 -6.43 9.55 1.83
C THR A 51 -7.53 9.49 2.90
N ARG A 52 -7.16 9.87 4.14
CA ARG A 52 -8.08 9.94 5.27
C ARG A 52 -9.23 10.88 5.01
N GLY A 53 -10.42 10.42 5.34
CA GLY A 53 -11.65 11.16 5.13
C GLY A 53 -12.18 11.14 3.69
N HIS A 54 -11.53 10.42 2.76
CA HIS A 54 -12.01 10.28 1.37
C HIS A 54 -13.19 9.32 1.24
N PHE A 55 -13.33 8.39 2.19
CA PHE A 55 -14.40 7.39 2.21
C PHE A 55 -15.36 7.61 3.38
N ASP A 56 -16.56 7.08 3.24
CA ASP A 56 -17.60 7.06 4.27
C ASP A 56 -18.47 5.83 4.04
N VAL A 57 -19.39 5.57 4.95
CA VAL A 57 -20.31 4.43 4.86
C VAL A 57 -21.72 4.90 4.78
N THR A 58 -22.49 4.27 3.92
CA THR A 58 -23.93 4.47 3.87
C THR A 58 -24.59 4.00 5.17
N TRP A 59 -25.79 4.49 5.46
CA TRP A 59 -26.56 4.11 6.64
C TRP A 59 -26.88 2.59 6.73
N TYR A 60 -26.73 1.86 5.62
CA TYR A 60 -26.90 0.40 5.54
C TYR A 60 -25.56 -0.36 5.44
N GLY A 61 -24.45 0.33 5.66
CA GLY A 61 -23.15 -0.29 5.87
C GLY A 61 -22.28 -0.45 4.62
N SER A 62 -22.63 0.06 3.44
CA SER A 62 -21.76 -0.05 2.26
C SER A 62 -20.78 1.12 2.19
N PRO A 63 -19.49 0.89 1.96
CA PRO A 63 -18.50 1.93 1.78
C PRO A 63 -18.73 2.71 0.48
N TYR A 64 -18.39 3.97 0.49
CA TYR A 64 -18.42 4.80 -0.71
C TYR A 64 -17.39 5.93 -0.62
N ARG A 65 -16.82 6.29 -1.76
CA ARG A 65 -15.99 7.49 -1.85
C ARG A 65 -16.88 8.74 -1.82
N LYS A 66 -16.54 9.73 -1.01
CA LYS A 66 -17.25 11.01 -0.95
C LYS A 66 -17.13 11.75 -2.28
N GLY A 67 -18.21 12.42 -2.67
CA GLY A 67 -18.35 13.03 -4.00
C GLY A 67 -17.41 14.20 -4.30
N GLU A 68 -16.80 14.78 -3.28
CA GLU A 68 -15.76 15.81 -3.40
C GLU A 68 -14.41 15.27 -3.83
N TYR A 69 -14.15 13.95 -3.69
CA TYR A 69 -12.88 13.32 -4.03
C TYR A 69 -12.97 12.47 -5.31
N THR A 70 -11.93 12.54 -6.11
CA THR A 70 -11.78 11.62 -7.25
C THR A 70 -11.18 10.28 -6.81
N LYS A 71 -11.21 9.29 -7.69
CA LYS A 71 -10.59 7.98 -7.40
C LYS A 71 -9.05 8.00 -7.42
N TRP A 72 -8.45 9.10 -7.86
CA TRP A 72 -7.01 9.28 -7.99
C TRP A 72 -6.42 10.25 -6.97
N GLU A 73 -7.27 11.06 -6.35
CA GLU A 73 -6.85 12.15 -5.48
C GLU A 73 -6.30 11.63 -4.14
N TYR A 74 -5.21 12.24 -3.72
CA TYR A 74 -4.56 12.05 -2.43
C TYR A 74 -4.09 13.39 -1.89
N ASP A 75 -3.84 13.46 -0.59
CA ASP A 75 -3.25 14.61 0.08
C ASP A 75 -1.83 14.28 0.54
N THR A 76 -1.01 15.32 0.78
CA THR A 76 0.32 15.18 1.39
C THR A 76 0.37 15.91 2.73
N VAL A 77 1.01 15.31 3.72
CA VAL A 77 1.16 15.86 5.07
C VAL A 77 2.61 15.80 5.51
N GLY A 78 3.12 16.86 6.08
CA GLY A 78 4.54 16.98 6.42
C GLY A 78 5.38 17.32 5.18
N SER A 79 6.69 17.15 5.27
CA SER A 79 7.60 17.41 4.17
C SER A 79 8.07 16.10 3.56
N ILE A 80 7.63 15.85 2.32
CA ILE A 80 8.00 14.65 1.54
C ILE A 80 9.18 15.02 0.64
N PRO A 81 10.32 14.30 0.73
CA PRO A 81 11.43 14.49 -0.20
C PRO A 81 10.99 14.30 -1.65
N GLY A 82 11.42 15.19 -2.53
CA GLY A 82 11.00 15.19 -3.93
C GLY A 82 9.65 15.85 -4.23
N VAL A 83 8.85 16.19 -3.18
CA VAL A 83 7.59 16.95 -3.30
C VAL A 83 7.73 18.33 -2.68
N ASP A 84 8.08 18.41 -1.40
CA ASP A 84 8.19 19.66 -0.63
C ASP A 84 9.63 19.98 -0.20
N ALA A 85 10.57 19.08 -0.47
CA ALA A 85 12.00 19.19 -0.18
C ALA A 85 12.80 18.62 -1.35
N ASP A 86 14.13 18.73 -1.27
CA ASP A 86 15.03 18.13 -2.26
C ASP A 86 14.76 16.63 -2.40
N ALA A 87 14.87 16.12 -3.62
CA ALA A 87 14.73 14.70 -3.91
C ALA A 87 15.87 13.90 -3.26
N THR A 88 15.62 12.64 -3.06
CA THR A 88 16.56 11.66 -2.51
C THR A 88 16.85 10.58 -3.55
N ASP A 89 17.89 9.77 -3.33
CA ASP A 89 18.23 8.67 -4.23
C ASP A 89 17.18 7.56 -4.16
N GLU A 90 16.56 7.37 -2.99
CA GLU A 90 15.52 6.36 -2.78
C GLU A 90 14.43 6.87 -1.84
N LEU A 91 13.18 6.46 -2.08
CA LEU A 91 12.02 6.73 -1.23
C LEU A 91 11.32 5.43 -0.86
N LEU A 92 11.13 5.19 0.43
CA LEU A 92 10.30 4.10 0.92
C LEU A 92 8.92 4.63 1.30
N VAL A 93 7.86 4.00 0.76
CA VAL A 93 6.47 4.26 1.14
C VAL A 93 5.95 3.08 1.95
N HIS A 94 5.58 3.33 3.20
CA HIS A 94 5.05 2.31 4.12
C HIS A 94 3.54 2.44 4.25
N VAL A 95 2.80 1.39 3.90
CA VAL A 95 1.33 1.32 3.91
C VAL A 95 0.87 0.56 5.14
N HIS A 96 0.11 1.21 6.04
CA HIS A 96 -0.39 0.55 7.25
C HIS A 96 -1.55 -0.41 6.99
N GLY A 97 -1.82 -1.28 7.96
CA GLY A 97 -2.88 -2.28 7.95
C GLY A 97 -4.25 -1.77 8.38
N TRP A 98 -5.12 -2.71 8.76
CA TRP A 98 -6.49 -2.48 9.20
C TRP A 98 -6.57 -1.92 10.62
N ARG A 99 -7.65 -1.15 10.91
CA ARG A 99 -8.02 -0.63 12.24
C ARG A 99 -6.99 0.32 12.86
N ASN A 100 -6.26 1.05 12.03
CA ASN A 100 -5.40 2.12 12.51
C ASN A 100 -6.12 3.47 12.41
N GLU A 101 -6.22 4.21 13.51
CA GLU A 101 -6.51 5.64 13.48
C GLU A 101 -5.31 6.42 12.92
N ASP A 102 -5.48 7.71 12.58
CA ASP A 102 -4.38 8.47 11.92
C ASP A 102 -3.14 8.62 12.83
N ASP A 103 -3.32 8.81 14.12
CA ASP A 103 -2.24 8.90 15.10
C ASP A 103 -1.58 7.54 15.35
N GLU A 104 -2.33 6.45 15.40
CA GLU A 104 -1.82 5.09 15.51
C GLU A 104 -0.99 4.72 14.28
N ALA A 105 -1.48 5.03 13.07
CA ALA A 105 -0.73 4.83 11.85
C ALA A 105 0.59 5.61 11.83
N VAL A 106 0.57 6.87 12.29
CA VAL A 106 1.78 7.70 12.40
C VAL A 106 2.78 7.13 13.41
N ASP A 107 2.30 6.59 14.53
CA ASP A 107 3.18 5.95 15.53
C ASP A 107 3.76 4.64 14.96
N GLY A 108 2.98 3.84 14.24
CA GLY A 108 3.47 2.67 13.51
C GLY A 108 4.56 3.04 12.48
N PHE A 109 4.36 4.08 11.68
CA PHE A 109 5.40 4.55 10.73
C PHE A 109 6.68 5.01 11.42
N ARG A 110 6.61 5.58 12.63
CA ARG A 110 7.79 5.93 13.41
C ARG A 110 8.53 4.70 13.89
N THR A 111 7.79 3.72 14.39
CA THR A 111 8.31 2.42 14.83
C THR A 111 9.02 1.69 13.68
N ALA A 112 8.35 1.55 12.54
CA ALA A 112 8.94 0.93 11.35
C ALA A 112 10.20 1.67 10.89
N ARG A 113 10.19 3.01 10.84
CA ARG A 113 11.37 3.81 10.48
C ARG A 113 12.53 3.60 11.47
N GLU A 114 12.25 3.45 12.76
CA GLU A 114 13.27 3.13 13.75
C GLU A 114 13.86 1.74 13.52
N ALA A 115 13.03 0.76 13.17
CA ALA A 115 13.48 -0.58 12.81
C ALA A 115 14.34 -0.57 11.53
N TYR A 116 13.94 0.13 10.46
CA TYR A 116 14.75 0.29 9.25
C TYR A 116 16.13 0.87 9.56
N ARG A 117 16.17 1.98 10.32
CA ARG A 117 17.44 2.63 10.68
C ARG A 117 18.33 1.77 11.56
N ALA A 118 17.74 1.03 12.49
CA ALA A 118 18.48 0.10 13.35
C ALA A 118 19.18 -1.01 12.52
N ASN A 119 18.68 -1.30 11.34
CA ASN A 119 19.20 -2.31 10.42
C ASN A 119 19.96 -1.71 9.21
N GLY A 120 20.29 -0.40 9.26
CA GLY A 120 21.19 0.23 8.30
C GLY A 120 20.52 0.87 7.10
N TYR A 121 19.18 0.97 7.07
CA TYR A 121 18.45 1.70 6.05
C TYR A 121 18.13 3.12 6.54
N ASP A 122 18.87 4.11 6.02
CA ASP A 122 18.79 5.50 6.46
C ASP A 122 17.99 6.42 5.52
N GLU A 123 17.48 5.87 4.39
CA GLU A 123 16.71 6.61 3.40
C GLU A 123 15.34 7.07 3.95
N PRO A 124 14.71 8.08 3.34
CA PRO A 124 13.42 8.60 3.79
C PRO A 124 12.31 7.56 3.77
N VAL A 125 11.58 7.50 4.88
CA VAL A 125 10.34 6.72 5.02
C VAL A 125 9.15 7.67 5.04
N VAL A 126 8.21 7.45 4.14
CA VAL A 126 6.95 8.17 3.99
C VAL A 126 5.80 7.22 4.28
N GLY A 127 4.86 7.60 5.13
CA GLY A 127 3.66 6.81 5.39
C GLY A 127 2.63 6.93 4.26
N PHE A 128 1.84 5.90 4.02
CA PHE A 128 0.57 6.00 3.27
C PHE A 128 -0.58 5.67 4.23
N THR A 129 -1.39 6.68 4.58
CA THR A 129 -2.48 6.53 5.55
C THR A 129 -3.85 6.64 4.86
N TRP A 130 -4.75 5.70 5.22
CA TRP A 130 -6.04 5.53 4.58
C TRP A 130 -7.14 5.20 5.60
N ASP A 131 -8.41 5.32 5.20
CA ASP A 131 -9.58 5.08 6.05
C ASP A 131 -9.74 3.57 6.38
N SER A 132 -8.91 3.06 7.29
CA SER A 132 -8.93 1.68 7.78
C SER A 132 -9.56 1.52 9.16
N ASP A 133 -9.87 2.62 9.85
CA ASP A 133 -10.21 2.73 11.26
C ASP A 133 -11.68 2.54 11.59
N SER A 134 -12.53 2.37 10.58
CA SER A 134 -13.95 2.32 10.85
C SER A 134 -14.34 1.04 11.60
N SER A 135 -14.60 1.20 12.88
CA SER A 135 -15.19 0.16 13.75
C SER A 135 -16.59 -0.30 13.30
N VAL A 136 -17.20 0.44 12.38
CA VAL A 136 -18.53 0.18 11.80
C VAL A 136 -18.40 -0.73 10.58
N PHE A 137 -17.21 -0.82 9.96
CA PHE A 137 -16.97 -1.63 8.79
C PHE A 137 -16.57 -3.03 9.20
N GLY A 138 -17.28 -3.98 8.67
CA GLY A 138 -16.81 -5.34 8.65
C GLY A 138 -15.56 -5.46 7.79
N TRP A 139 -14.92 -6.59 7.86
CA TRP A 139 -13.76 -6.96 7.03
C TRP A 139 -13.96 -6.62 5.54
N TRP A 140 -15.10 -7.00 4.96
CA TRP A 140 -15.42 -6.79 3.54
C TRP A 140 -15.42 -5.33 3.09
N ASP A 141 -15.93 -4.43 3.92
CA ASP A 141 -15.96 -3.00 3.61
C ASP A 141 -14.54 -2.44 3.62
N SER A 142 -13.69 -2.94 4.53
CA SER A 142 -12.29 -2.52 4.62
C SER A 142 -11.46 -3.03 3.45
N THR A 143 -11.74 -4.23 2.93
CA THR A 143 -11.07 -4.75 1.72
C THR A 143 -11.44 -3.93 0.49
N GLU A 144 -12.72 -3.55 0.32
CA GLU A 144 -13.16 -2.69 -0.77
C GLU A 144 -12.50 -1.29 -0.70
N ILE A 145 -12.44 -0.69 0.49
CA ILE A 145 -11.76 0.61 0.69
C ILE A 145 -10.25 0.47 0.42
N ALA A 146 -9.61 -0.63 0.82
CA ALA A 146 -8.21 -0.87 0.55
C ALA A 146 -7.92 -0.89 -0.96
N GLU A 147 -8.72 -1.61 -1.74
CA GLU A 147 -8.55 -1.67 -3.19
C GLU A 147 -8.77 -0.31 -3.88
N GLU A 148 -9.77 0.47 -3.45
CA GLU A 148 -9.96 1.84 -3.95
C GLU A 148 -8.77 2.76 -3.61
N ASN A 149 -8.10 2.54 -2.47
CA ASN A 149 -6.88 3.26 -2.09
C ASN A 149 -5.66 2.85 -2.92
N GLY A 150 -5.63 1.65 -3.48
CA GLY A 150 -4.61 1.23 -4.43
C GLY A 150 -4.54 2.14 -5.66
N LEU A 151 -5.68 2.69 -6.14
CA LEU A 151 -5.68 3.65 -7.24
C LEU A 151 -4.98 4.96 -6.87
N LYS A 152 -5.15 5.40 -5.62
CA LYS A 152 -4.56 6.63 -5.10
C LYS A 152 -3.05 6.47 -4.83
N LEU A 153 -2.63 5.32 -4.32
CA LEU A 153 -1.22 4.99 -4.18
C LEU A 153 -0.54 4.90 -5.55
N ALA A 154 -1.15 4.26 -6.53
CA ALA A 154 -0.64 4.22 -7.90
C ALA A 154 -0.48 5.63 -8.50
N GLN A 155 -1.46 6.51 -8.26
CA GLN A 155 -1.37 7.91 -8.72
C GLN A 155 -0.21 8.65 -8.03
N PHE A 156 -0.02 8.48 -6.72
CA PHE A 156 1.11 9.08 -6.02
C PHE A 156 2.46 8.60 -6.60
N VAL A 157 2.63 7.30 -6.77
CA VAL A 157 3.86 6.74 -7.37
C VAL A 157 4.10 7.28 -8.77
N TYR A 158 3.04 7.37 -9.59
CA TYR A 158 3.11 7.92 -10.94
C TYR A 158 3.57 9.39 -10.93
N ASP A 159 2.91 10.23 -10.12
CA ASP A 159 3.22 11.66 -10.04
C ASP A 159 4.65 11.86 -9.51
N TYR A 160 5.00 11.13 -8.44
CA TYR A 160 6.31 11.22 -7.80
C TYR A 160 7.46 10.85 -8.76
N ARG A 161 7.35 9.74 -9.47
CA ARG A 161 8.38 9.26 -10.40
C ARG A 161 8.49 10.12 -11.65
N ASN A 162 7.40 10.74 -12.11
CA ASN A 162 7.48 11.71 -13.21
C ASN A 162 8.24 12.99 -12.82
N GLU A 163 8.14 13.43 -11.58
CA GLU A 163 8.85 14.59 -11.05
C GLU A 163 10.28 14.26 -10.61
N ASN A 164 10.51 13.02 -10.15
CA ASN A 164 11.79 12.52 -9.64
C ASN A 164 12.20 11.23 -10.37
N PRO A 165 12.58 11.30 -11.65
CA PRO A 165 12.81 10.10 -12.46
C PRO A 165 14.03 9.26 -12.03
N ASP A 166 14.97 9.88 -11.32
CA ASP A 166 16.20 9.23 -10.85
C ASP A 166 16.07 8.62 -9.43
N THR A 167 14.93 8.84 -8.73
CA THR A 167 14.69 8.29 -7.40
C THR A 167 14.10 6.89 -7.48
N SER A 168 14.72 5.92 -6.82
CA SER A 168 14.14 4.58 -6.61
C SER A 168 12.94 4.64 -5.66
N VAL A 169 11.92 3.83 -5.92
CA VAL A 169 10.73 3.75 -5.05
C VAL A 169 10.52 2.32 -4.56
N ARG A 170 10.55 2.16 -3.23
CA ARG A 170 10.17 0.93 -2.54
C ARG A 170 8.81 1.09 -1.88
N LEU A 171 7.95 0.09 -2.02
CA LEU A 171 6.68 0.02 -1.33
C LEU A 171 6.72 -1.11 -0.31
N VAL A 172 6.40 -0.80 0.93
CA VAL A 172 6.26 -1.80 2.00
C VAL A 172 4.85 -1.71 2.56
N CYS A 173 4.24 -2.81 2.91
CA CYS A 173 2.93 -2.82 3.54
C CYS A 173 2.86 -3.82 4.69
N HIS A 174 1.98 -3.54 5.63
CA HIS A 174 1.62 -4.46 6.70
C HIS A 174 0.15 -4.88 6.58
N SER A 175 -0.13 -6.17 6.78
CA SER A 175 -1.49 -6.70 6.91
C SER A 175 -2.39 -6.32 5.72
N LEU A 176 -3.58 -5.73 5.96
CA LEU A 176 -4.53 -5.32 4.90
C LEU A 176 -3.98 -4.24 3.96
N GLY A 177 -2.89 -3.56 4.32
CA GLY A 177 -2.13 -2.71 3.40
C GLY A 177 -1.63 -3.44 2.16
N ALA A 178 -1.54 -4.78 2.19
CA ALA A 178 -1.18 -5.60 1.04
C ALA A 178 -2.18 -5.42 -0.12
N ARG A 179 -3.48 -5.33 0.15
CA ARG A 179 -4.49 -5.08 -0.90
C ARG A 179 -4.34 -3.69 -1.52
N VAL A 180 -3.99 -2.67 -0.72
CA VAL A 180 -3.67 -1.33 -1.25
C VAL A 180 -2.47 -1.40 -2.18
N LEU A 181 -1.37 -2.01 -1.73
CA LEU A 181 -0.12 -2.09 -2.47
C LEU A 181 -0.25 -2.92 -3.74
N LEU A 182 -0.77 -4.15 -3.65
CA LEU A 182 -0.95 -5.06 -4.79
C LEU A 182 -1.89 -4.46 -5.84
N ARG A 183 -2.96 -3.79 -5.39
CA ARG A 183 -3.85 -3.06 -6.30
C ARG A 183 -3.15 -1.90 -6.99
N ALA A 184 -2.27 -1.17 -6.29
CA ALA A 184 -1.49 -0.10 -6.89
C ALA A 184 -0.57 -0.63 -8.01
N VAL A 185 0.12 -1.73 -7.76
CA VAL A 185 0.95 -2.42 -8.78
C VAL A 185 0.12 -2.83 -9.99
N GLN A 186 -1.06 -3.42 -9.77
CA GLN A 186 -1.97 -3.82 -10.85
C GLN A 186 -2.45 -2.62 -11.68
N VAL A 187 -2.69 -1.46 -11.05
CA VAL A 187 -3.10 -0.23 -11.76
C VAL A 187 -1.94 0.35 -12.58
N LEU A 188 -0.73 0.36 -12.04
CA LEU A 188 0.47 0.79 -12.77
C LEU A 188 0.70 -0.08 -14.01
N ASP A 189 0.67 -1.40 -13.86
CA ASP A 189 0.80 -2.35 -14.96
C ASP A 189 -0.29 -2.17 -16.03
N ALA A 190 -1.56 -2.09 -15.64
CA ALA A 190 -2.68 -1.86 -16.55
C ALA A 190 -2.59 -0.52 -17.31
N SER A 191 -1.85 0.43 -16.75
CA SER A 191 -1.57 1.74 -17.34
C SER A 191 -0.29 1.78 -18.17
N GLU A 192 0.43 0.65 -18.28
CA GLU A 192 1.75 0.53 -18.91
C GLU A 192 2.81 1.47 -18.28
N VAL A 193 2.67 1.71 -16.98
CA VAL A 193 3.63 2.45 -16.16
C VAL A 193 4.54 1.41 -15.51
N LEU A 194 5.58 1.04 -16.22
CA LEU A 194 6.53 0.02 -15.81
C LEU A 194 7.82 0.71 -15.29
N ASP A 195 8.60 0.00 -14.49
CA ASP A 195 9.88 0.48 -13.93
C ASP A 195 9.74 1.70 -12.98
N TYR A 196 8.55 1.90 -12.39
CA TYR A 196 8.32 2.97 -11.40
C TYR A 196 8.41 2.47 -9.95
N VAL A 197 8.36 1.16 -9.74
CA VAL A 197 8.48 0.51 -8.43
C VAL A 197 9.66 -0.46 -8.49
N ASP A 198 10.69 -0.18 -7.72
CA ASP A 198 11.91 -1.00 -7.68
C ASP A 198 11.69 -2.26 -6.87
N SER A 199 11.00 -2.16 -5.73
CA SER A 199 10.62 -3.34 -4.95
C SER A 199 9.30 -3.15 -4.21
N ILE A 200 8.64 -4.27 -3.93
CA ILE A 200 7.52 -4.36 -2.99
C ILE A 200 7.85 -5.37 -1.90
N THR A 201 7.41 -5.07 -0.66
CA THR A 201 7.56 -5.97 0.49
C THR A 201 6.22 -6.10 1.20
N LEU A 202 5.75 -7.34 1.38
CA LEU A 202 4.54 -7.65 2.13
C LEU A 202 4.95 -8.18 3.51
N LEU A 203 4.46 -7.58 4.58
CA LEU A 203 4.69 -7.99 5.97
C LEU A 203 3.38 -8.54 6.53
N GLY A 204 3.25 -9.84 6.71
CA GLY A 204 2.02 -10.48 7.16
C GLY A 204 0.83 -10.09 6.27
N GLY A 205 0.98 -10.14 4.96
CA GLY A 205 0.05 -9.58 3.99
C GLY A 205 -1.34 -10.24 4.02
N ALA A 206 -2.40 -9.43 4.18
CA ALA A 206 -3.80 -9.88 4.15
C ALA A 206 -4.38 -9.78 2.72
N ALA A 207 -3.85 -10.59 1.82
CA ALA A 207 -4.35 -10.84 0.47
C ALA A 207 -4.41 -12.35 0.24
N ASP A 208 -5.28 -12.82 -0.67
CA ASP A 208 -5.42 -14.24 -0.96
C ASP A 208 -4.09 -14.81 -1.46
N ASN A 209 -3.69 -15.96 -0.97
CA ASN A 209 -2.36 -16.52 -1.23
C ASN A 209 -2.17 -16.99 -2.68
N ASP A 210 -3.24 -17.36 -3.38
CA ASP A 210 -3.22 -17.66 -4.82
C ASP A 210 -3.18 -16.40 -5.70
N ALA A 211 -3.60 -15.25 -5.16
CA ALA A 211 -3.69 -14.01 -5.93
C ALA A 211 -2.32 -13.47 -6.39
N VAL A 212 -1.23 -13.81 -5.70
CA VAL A 212 0.14 -13.42 -6.07
C VAL A 212 0.82 -14.42 -7.02
N ALA A 213 0.22 -15.58 -7.29
CA ALA A 213 0.72 -16.55 -8.27
C ALA A 213 0.67 -16.00 -9.71
N THR A 214 1.45 -16.60 -10.63
CA THR A 214 1.54 -16.19 -12.05
C THR A 214 0.22 -16.22 -12.80
N ASP A 215 -0.74 -17.01 -12.36
CA ASP A 215 -2.11 -17.08 -12.89
C ASP A 215 -3.15 -16.42 -11.97
N GLY A 216 -2.71 -15.84 -10.84
CA GLY A 216 -3.53 -15.11 -9.90
C GLY A 216 -3.85 -13.68 -10.32
N ALA A 217 -4.57 -12.99 -9.45
CA ALA A 217 -5.06 -11.63 -9.73
C ALA A 217 -3.94 -10.57 -9.83
N TYR A 218 -2.85 -10.72 -9.07
CA TYR A 218 -1.77 -9.75 -8.98
C TYR A 218 -0.43 -10.24 -9.54
N GLY A 219 -0.18 -11.56 -9.55
CA GLY A 219 1.09 -12.12 -9.99
C GLY A 219 1.57 -11.65 -11.36
N PRO A 220 0.72 -11.61 -12.42
CA PRO A 220 1.13 -11.08 -13.72
C PRO A 220 1.56 -9.61 -13.68
N SER A 221 1.01 -8.80 -12.77
CA SER A 221 1.37 -7.39 -12.63
C SER A 221 2.64 -7.23 -11.79
N ILE A 222 2.86 -8.07 -10.78
CA ILE A 222 4.13 -8.16 -10.04
C ILE A 222 5.26 -8.46 -11.03
N GLU A 223 5.11 -9.47 -11.87
CA GLU A 223 6.13 -9.88 -12.83
C GLU A 223 6.53 -8.76 -13.80
N ARG A 224 5.57 -7.90 -14.20
CA ARG A 224 5.80 -6.88 -15.23
C ARG A 224 6.16 -5.50 -14.70
N ALA A 225 5.60 -5.09 -13.56
CA ALA A 225 5.65 -3.71 -13.10
C ALA A 225 6.53 -3.48 -11.86
N VAL A 226 7.13 -4.54 -11.31
CA VAL A 226 7.95 -4.48 -10.10
C VAL A 226 9.31 -5.11 -10.38
N GLY A 227 10.38 -4.51 -9.86
CA GLY A 227 11.72 -5.08 -9.98
C GLY A 227 11.89 -6.33 -9.12
N GLN A 228 11.48 -6.28 -7.86
CA GLN A 228 11.55 -7.38 -6.88
C GLN A 228 10.32 -7.37 -5.98
N ALA A 229 9.84 -8.53 -5.58
CA ALA A 229 8.73 -8.69 -4.64
C ALA A 229 9.10 -9.71 -3.56
N ASP A 230 8.99 -9.31 -2.30
CA ASP A 230 9.31 -10.13 -1.14
C ASP A 230 8.10 -10.22 -0.22
N ASN A 231 7.71 -11.42 0.15
CA ASN A 231 6.63 -11.68 1.10
C ASN A 231 7.20 -12.31 2.38
N PHE A 232 7.08 -11.61 3.48
CA PHE A 232 7.46 -12.09 4.80
C PHE A 232 6.22 -12.61 5.52
N TRP A 233 6.16 -13.93 5.71
CA TRP A 233 5.00 -14.64 6.24
C TRP A 233 5.36 -15.50 7.45
N LYS A 234 4.42 -15.75 8.32
CA LYS A 234 4.57 -16.68 9.44
C LYS A 234 3.41 -17.66 9.52
N ASP A 235 3.73 -18.90 9.79
CA ASP A 235 2.75 -19.93 10.10
C ASP A 235 1.99 -19.59 11.40
N GLU A 236 0.72 -19.96 11.46
CA GLU A 236 -0.14 -19.72 12.63
C GLU A 236 -0.26 -18.23 13.02
N ASP A 237 -0.39 -17.31 12.04
CA ASP A 237 -0.73 -15.92 12.31
C ASP A 237 -2.18 -15.82 12.79
N ASP A 238 -2.37 -15.68 14.11
CA ASP A 238 -3.69 -15.69 14.76
C ASP A 238 -4.68 -14.68 14.18
N VAL A 239 -4.19 -13.51 13.71
CA VAL A 239 -5.04 -12.45 13.15
C VAL A 239 -5.50 -12.80 11.75
N LEU A 240 -4.58 -13.25 10.89
CA LEU A 240 -4.91 -13.66 9.52
C LEU A 240 -5.78 -14.92 9.54
N ASN A 241 -5.42 -15.92 10.34
CA ASN A 241 -6.22 -17.13 10.50
C ASN A 241 -7.65 -16.80 10.92
N TRP A 242 -7.84 -15.90 11.90
CA TRP A 242 -9.19 -15.48 12.29
C TRP A 242 -9.92 -14.75 11.16
N ALA A 243 -9.28 -13.81 10.49
CA ALA A 243 -9.90 -13.01 9.43
C ALA A 243 -10.29 -13.88 8.24
N TYR A 244 -9.38 -14.72 7.76
CA TYR A 244 -9.60 -15.56 6.57
C TYR A 244 -10.50 -16.76 6.86
N THR A 245 -10.35 -17.46 7.99
CA THR A 245 -11.23 -18.58 8.35
C THR A 245 -12.68 -18.13 8.54
N THR A 246 -12.91 -16.89 9.01
CA THR A 246 -14.27 -16.41 9.30
C THR A 246 -14.91 -15.64 8.15
N ALA A 247 -14.13 -15.02 7.29
CA ALA A 247 -14.64 -14.13 6.25
C ALA A 247 -14.40 -14.66 4.83
N GLU A 248 -13.19 -15.04 4.48
CA GLU A 248 -12.84 -15.28 3.07
C GLU A 248 -12.88 -16.76 2.67
N TRP A 249 -12.77 -17.71 3.61
CA TRP A 249 -12.74 -19.16 3.37
C TRP A 249 -11.55 -19.59 2.50
N ASP A 250 -10.45 -18.86 2.62
CA ASP A 250 -9.19 -19.03 1.91
C ASP A 250 -8.03 -18.81 2.88
N SER A 251 -6.77 -18.89 2.41
CA SER A 251 -5.56 -18.60 3.19
C SER A 251 -4.95 -17.27 2.75
N ALA A 252 -4.33 -16.55 3.71
CA ALA A 252 -3.64 -15.32 3.42
C ALA A 252 -2.20 -15.56 2.98
N VAL A 253 -1.69 -14.73 2.06
CA VAL A 253 -0.29 -14.77 1.63
C VAL A 253 0.70 -14.52 2.78
N GLY A 254 0.29 -13.78 3.80
CA GLY A 254 1.06 -13.54 5.04
C GLY A 254 0.99 -14.68 6.05
N GLU A 255 0.20 -15.74 5.82
CA GLU A 255 0.07 -16.92 6.68
C GLU A 255 0.70 -18.18 6.07
N GLU A 256 0.59 -18.37 4.77
CA GLU A 256 1.05 -19.60 4.11
C GLU A 256 2.02 -19.36 2.94
N GLY A 257 2.33 -18.10 2.61
CA GLY A 257 3.07 -17.76 1.39
C GLY A 257 2.23 -17.91 0.12
N CYS A 258 2.86 -17.87 -1.05
CA CYS A 258 2.20 -17.98 -2.35
C CYS A 258 1.68 -19.40 -2.61
N GLU A 259 0.37 -19.55 -2.84
CA GLU A 259 -0.19 -20.80 -3.37
C GLU A 259 -0.10 -20.81 -4.90
N GLY A 260 0.61 -21.77 -5.45
CA GLY A 260 0.79 -21.91 -6.90
C GLY A 260 2.23 -21.66 -7.35
N THR A 261 2.37 -21.10 -8.56
CA THR A 261 3.70 -20.75 -9.09
C THR A 261 3.94 -19.27 -8.91
N PRO A 262 4.89 -18.84 -8.08
CA PRO A 262 5.19 -17.43 -7.92
C PRO A 262 5.80 -16.82 -9.20
N PRO A 263 5.67 -15.50 -9.42
CA PRO A 263 6.41 -14.76 -10.44
C PRO A 263 7.92 -14.93 -10.28
N GLY A 264 8.68 -14.76 -11.37
CA GLY A 264 10.13 -14.97 -11.37
C GLY A 264 10.92 -13.96 -10.54
N ASN A 265 10.31 -12.87 -10.17
CA ASN A 265 10.86 -11.80 -9.32
C ASN A 265 10.19 -11.74 -7.94
N TYR A 266 9.56 -12.83 -7.49
CA TYR A 266 8.87 -12.93 -6.19
C TYR A 266 9.52 -14.02 -5.33
N GLU A 267 9.72 -13.73 -4.04
CA GLU A 267 10.25 -14.66 -3.06
C GLU A 267 9.42 -14.63 -1.76
N ASP A 268 9.20 -15.83 -1.19
CA ASP A 268 8.56 -16.03 0.11
C ASP A 268 9.61 -16.27 1.21
N HIS A 269 9.53 -15.50 2.29
CA HIS A 269 10.39 -15.59 3.46
C HIS A 269 9.57 -16.00 4.68
N ASN A 270 9.82 -17.18 5.23
CA ASN A 270 9.21 -17.59 6.49
C ASN A 270 9.89 -16.89 7.67
N VAL A 271 9.08 -16.24 8.53
CA VAL A 271 9.55 -15.48 9.70
C VAL A 271 8.80 -15.90 10.98
N ASP A 272 8.72 -17.20 11.24
CA ASP A 272 8.02 -17.75 12.41
C ASP A 272 8.56 -17.24 13.75
N ASP A 273 9.78 -16.68 13.77
CA ASP A 273 10.37 -16.08 14.95
C ASP A 273 9.71 -14.71 15.32
N VAL A 274 8.95 -14.09 14.41
CA VAL A 274 8.17 -12.87 14.72
C VAL A 274 7.07 -13.21 15.72
N PRO A 275 7.00 -12.51 16.87
CA PRO A 275 6.14 -12.93 17.98
C PRO A 275 4.65 -12.97 17.64
N ASP A 276 4.14 -11.96 16.93
CA ASP A 276 2.73 -11.84 16.57
C ASP A 276 2.53 -10.99 15.30
N HIS A 277 1.28 -10.90 14.85
CA HIS A 277 0.88 -10.16 13.64
C HIS A 277 1.29 -8.69 13.64
N PHE A 278 1.44 -8.07 14.79
CA PHE A 278 1.72 -6.63 14.92
C PHE A 278 3.21 -6.31 15.04
N SER A 279 4.06 -7.33 15.15
CA SER A 279 5.48 -7.17 15.46
C SER A 279 6.41 -7.22 14.24
N TYR A 280 5.89 -7.41 13.02
CA TYR A 280 6.74 -7.54 11.81
C TYR A 280 7.71 -6.37 11.59
N ASP A 281 7.28 -5.15 11.89
CA ASP A 281 8.05 -3.91 11.70
C ASP A 281 8.53 -3.28 13.02
N GLU A 282 8.50 -4.04 14.13
CA GLU A 282 9.03 -3.59 15.41
C GLU A 282 10.57 -3.72 15.49
N PRO A 283 11.26 -2.73 16.11
CA PRO A 283 12.70 -2.82 16.31
C PRO A 283 13.08 -3.98 17.23
N GLY A 284 13.86 -4.91 16.71
CA GLY A 284 14.44 -6.03 17.44
C GLY A 284 13.59 -7.30 17.51
N ASP A 285 12.27 -7.19 17.53
CA ASP A 285 11.36 -8.34 17.56
C ASP A 285 10.79 -8.67 16.18
N GLY A 286 10.81 -7.71 15.25
CA GLY A 286 10.33 -7.88 13.88
C GLY A 286 11.37 -8.44 12.90
N CYS A 287 10.96 -8.58 11.64
CA CYS A 287 11.78 -9.14 10.56
C CYS A 287 12.49 -8.08 9.68
N ILE A 288 12.54 -6.80 10.09
CA ILE A 288 13.12 -5.73 9.27
C ILE A 288 14.61 -5.95 8.95
N ALA A 289 15.34 -6.69 9.78
CA ALA A 289 16.72 -7.09 9.46
C ALA A 289 16.78 -7.95 8.19
N ASP A 290 15.86 -8.89 8.06
CA ASP A 290 15.76 -9.77 6.89
C ASP A 290 15.26 -8.98 5.67
N VAL A 291 14.27 -8.11 5.87
CA VAL A 291 13.75 -7.21 4.81
C VAL A 291 14.86 -6.34 4.22
N VAL A 292 15.67 -5.68 5.06
CA VAL A 292 16.78 -4.83 4.58
C VAL A 292 17.89 -5.65 3.92
N ALA A 293 18.04 -6.91 4.27
CA ALA A 293 19.04 -7.79 3.66
C ALA A 293 18.69 -8.17 2.21
N GLU A 294 17.42 -8.11 1.82
CA GLU A 294 16.97 -8.36 0.44
C GLU A 294 17.06 -7.12 -0.48
N TRP A 295 17.33 -5.95 0.06
CA TRP A 295 17.47 -4.67 -0.67
C TRP A 295 18.92 -4.39 -1.06
#